data_35526eca6f5604812b0387e6e52f666b
#
_entry.id   35526eca6f5604812b0387e6e52f666b
#
_cell.length_a   1.000
_cell.length_b   1.000
_cell.length_c   1.000
_cell.angle_alpha   90.00
_cell.angle_beta   90.00
_cell.angle_gamma   90.00
#
_symmetry.space_group_name_H-M   'P 1'
#
loop_
_entity.id
_entity.type
_entity.pdbx_description
1 polymer ?
#
loop_
_entity_poly.entity_id
_entity_poly.type
_entity_poly.pdbx_seq_one_letter_code
_entity_poly.pdbx_strand_id
1 'polypeptide(L)'
;MNNSEKTMEKVVALCKNRGFIFPGSEIYGGLANSWDYGPLGVEFKNNVKKAWWKRFVQECKYNVGLDSAIIMNPEAWVASGHVGGFSDPLMDCRACKSRHRADKLIEDYVAAKGLNDNPAGWSNEQMAAYIAEKGIECPDCGAKDFTDIRKFNLMFKTYQGVTEDSKSELYLRPETAQGIFVNFKNVARTTRKKMPFGVCQIGKSFRNEITPGNFTFRTREFEQMELEFFCKPGTDLEWFKFWKDYCAQFLYDLGMKPENLKLRDHDPDELSFYSKATTDFEYLFPFGWGELWGIADRTDYDLTQHANHSGESMEYFDAEANEKYIPYVVEPSLGADRVALAFLVEAYDEETVGEGDVRVVMHLHPALAPFKAAVLPLSKKLSDKAEDIRAELAKYFIVDFDETGSIGKRYRRQDEIGTPYCITVDFDTETDGCVTVRDRDTMEQERVKISDLKAYLEEKIYF
;
A
#
# COMPACT_ATOMS: atom_id res chain seq x y z
N MET A 1 13.07 14.61 12.45
CA MET A 1 13.64 13.27 12.78
C MET A 1 13.90 12.51 11.49
N ASN A 2 15.08 11.86 11.31
CA ASN A 2 15.34 11.03 10.15
C ASN A 2 14.64 9.65 10.30
N ASN A 3 14.27 8.99 9.22
CA ASN A 3 13.58 7.70 9.30
C ASN A 3 14.38 6.63 10.06
N SER A 4 15.71 6.66 9.98
CA SER A 4 16.60 5.77 10.74
C SER A 4 16.58 5.99 12.27
N GLU A 5 16.04 7.12 12.73
CA GLU A 5 15.91 7.46 14.16
C GLU A 5 14.51 7.12 14.70
N LYS A 6 13.55 6.91 13.81
CA LYS A 6 12.19 6.50 14.16
C LYS A 6 12.16 5.02 14.54
N THR A 7 11.30 4.64 15.46
CA THR A 7 11.10 3.23 15.80
C THR A 7 9.69 2.79 15.44
N MET A 8 9.54 1.53 15.05
CA MET A 8 8.21 0.96 14.78
C MET A 8 7.31 1.03 16.00
N GLU A 9 7.86 0.88 17.21
CA GLU A 9 7.09 0.97 18.47
C GLU A 9 6.42 2.34 18.61
N LYS A 10 7.12 3.44 18.33
CA LYS A 10 6.56 4.79 18.41
C LYS A 10 5.44 5.01 17.40
N VAL A 11 5.65 4.62 16.15
CA VAL A 11 4.64 4.73 15.09
C VAL A 11 3.41 3.87 15.40
N VAL A 12 3.61 2.62 15.80
CA VAL A 12 2.53 1.69 16.18
C VAL A 12 1.76 2.20 17.39
N ALA A 13 2.47 2.71 18.42
CA ALA A 13 1.84 3.27 19.61
C ALA A 13 0.95 4.49 19.27
N LEU A 14 1.45 5.40 18.42
CA LEU A 14 0.65 6.52 17.94
C LEU A 14 -0.59 6.03 17.16
N CYS A 15 -0.41 5.10 16.22
CA CYS A 15 -1.50 4.55 15.42
C CYS A 15 -2.61 3.93 16.29
N LYS A 16 -2.24 3.14 17.30
CA LYS A 16 -3.20 2.53 18.24
C LYS A 16 -3.88 3.59 19.12
N ASN A 17 -3.11 4.48 19.71
CA ASN A 17 -3.63 5.46 20.67
C ASN A 17 -4.51 6.54 20.00
N ARG A 18 -4.29 6.82 18.72
CA ARG A 18 -5.02 7.86 17.98
C ARG A 18 -6.09 7.31 17.03
N GLY A 19 -6.28 6.00 16.98
CA GLY A 19 -7.36 5.39 16.20
C GLY A 19 -7.08 5.30 14.70
N PHE A 20 -5.81 5.17 14.33
CA PHE A 20 -5.45 4.83 12.95
C PHE A 20 -5.58 3.33 12.69
N ILE A 21 -4.96 2.50 13.52
CA ILE A 21 -4.92 1.05 13.31
C ILE A 21 -4.98 0.33 14.66
N PHE A 22 -5.86 -0.66 14.75
CA PHE A 22 -6.05 -1.50 15.91
C PHE A 22 -5.66 -2.95 15.62
N PRO A 23 -5.29 -3.76 16.64
CA PRO A 23 -5.21 -5.22 16.48
C PRO A 23 -6.58 -5.80 16.09
N GLY A 24 -6.60 -6.62 15.04
CA GLY A 24 -7.83 -7.26 14.59
C GLY A 24 -8.38 -8.22 15.65
N SER A 25 -9.67 -8.11 15.98
CA SER A 25 -10.37 -8.98 16.97
C SER A 25 -9.74 -8.94 18.36
N GLU A 26 -9.26 -7.80 18.82
CA GLU A 26 -8.49 -7.63 20.06
C GLU A 26 -9.21 -8.20 21.30
N ILE A 27 -10.54 -8.06 21.38
CA ILE A 27 -11.35 -8.57 22.51
C ILE A 27 -11.29 -10.10 22.68
N TYR A 28 -10.86 -10.83 21.65
CA TYR A 28 -10.64 -12.28 21.69
C TYR A 28 -9.15 -12.66 21.76
N GLY A 29 -8.29 -11.71 22.13
CA GLY A 29 -6.82 -11.91 22.15
C GLY A 29 -6.14 -11.64 20.82
N GLY A 30 -6.89 -11.16 19.83
CA GLY A 30 -6.40 -10.85 18.51
C GLY A 30 -6.15 -12.07 17.60
N LEU A 31 -5.88 -11.79 16.34
CA LEU A 31 -5.36 -12.76 15.40
C LEU A 31 -3.98 -12.27 14.92
N ALA A 32 -2.98 -13.14 14.99
CA ALA A 32 -1.60 -12.77 14.66
C ALA A 32 -1.50 -12.06 13.31
N ASN A 33 -0.98 -10.83 13.37
CA ASN A 33 -0.77 -9.93 12.24
C ASN A 33 -2.03 -9.65 11.39
N SER A 34 -3.18 -9.55 12.06
CA SER A 34 -4.44 -9.04 11.53
C SER A 34 -4.71 -7.66 12.15
N TRP A 35 -5.06 -6.70 11.31
CA TRP A 35 -5.18 -5.30 11.71
C TRP A 35 -6.46 -4.68 11.15
N ASP A 36 -7.13 -3.88 11.98
CA ASP A 36 -8.31 -3.11 11.62
C ASP A 36 -7.93 -1.63 11.49
N TYR A 37 -8.36 -0.99 10.41
CA TYR A 37 -8.23 0.46 10.28
C TYR A 37 -9.34 1.14 11.10
N GLY A 38 -8.92 1.92 12.09
CA GLY A 38 -9.83 2.69 12.94
C GLY A 38 -10.41 3.92 12.24
N PRO A 39 -11.14 4.79 12.98
CA PRO A 39 -11.82 5.97 12.40
C PRO A 39 -10.90 6.91 11.62
N LEU A 40 -9.68 7.18 12.10
CA LEU A 40 -8.71 8.00 11.36
C LEU A 40 -8.02 7.19 10.26
N GLY A 41 -7.76 5.92 10.52
CA GLY A 41 -7.06 5.05 9.57
C GLY A 41 -7.85 4.78 8.30
N VAL A 42 -9.17 4.58 8.39
CA VAL A 42 -10.01 4.34 7.22
C VAL A 42 -10.07 5.58 6.32
N GLU A 43 -10.17 6.79 6.89
CA GLU A 43 -10.15 8.03 6.12
C GLU A 43 -8.78 8.27 5.48
N PHE A 44 -7.71 8.06 6.23
CA PHE A 44 -6.35 8.16 5.72
C PHE A 44 -6.11 7.20 4.56
N LYS A 45 -6.39 5.91 4.73
CA LYS A 45 -6.23 4.88 3.69
C LYS A 45 -7.09 5.16 2.45
N ASN A 46 -8.34 5.62 2.65
CA ASN A 46 -9.20 6.03 1.55
C ASN A 46 -8.64 7.25 0.80
N ASN A 47 -8.03 8.21 1.51
CA ASN A 47 -7.36 9.35 0.86
C ASN A 47 -6.15 8.91 0.04
N VAL A 48 -5.34 7.96 0.51
CA VAL A 48 -4.23 7.35 -0.26
C VAL A 48 -4.77 6.71 -1.54
N LYS A 49 -5.83 5.89 -1.44
CA LYS A 49 -6.47 5.25 -2.60
C LYS A 49 -7.08 6.26 -3.56
N LYS A 50 -7.71 7.33 -3.05
CA LYS A 50 -8.27 8.42 -3.88
C LYS A 50 -7.18 9.18 -4.62
N ALA A 51 -6.05 9.49 -3.98
CA ALA A 51 -4.91 10.14 -4.62
C ALA A 51 -4.35 9.29 -5.75
N TRP A 52 -4.17 7.97 -5.51
CA TRP A 52 -3.73 7.04 -6.54
C TRP A 52 -4.73 6.97 -7.70
N TRP A 53 -6.03 6.80 -7.41
CA TRP A 53 -7.08 6.74 -8.43
C TRP A 53 -7.17 8.02 -9.27
N LYS A 54 -7.03 9.17 -8.60
CA LYS A 54 -6.98 10.47 -9.29
C LYS A 54 -5.82 10.51 -10.28
N ARG A 55 -4.60 10.22 -9.83
CA ARG A 55 -3.39 10.28 -10.63
C ARG A 55 -3.38 9.25 -11.77
N PHE A 56 -3.71 7.99 -11.47
CA PHE A 56 -3.56 6.87 -12.39
C PHE A 56 -4.77 6.63 -13.29
N VAL A 57 -5.97 7.04 -12.88
CA VAL A 57 -7.19 6.81 -13.66
C VAL A 57 -7.79 8.11 -14.15
N GLN A 58 -8.05 9.07 -13.28
CA GLN A 58 -8.80 10.28 -13.64
C GLN A 58 -7.96 11.22 -14.52
N GLU A 59 -6.69 11.46 -14.16
CA GLU A 59 -5.78 12.38 -14.86
C GLU A 59 -5.02 11.70 -16.01
N CYS A 60 -4.89 10.38 -15.97
CA CYS A 60 -4.17 9.65 -17.01
C CYS A 60 -5.08 9.28 -18.19
N LYS A 61 -4.81 9.87 -19.37
CA LYS A 61 -5.60 9.63 -20.59
C LYS A 61 -5.62 8.19 -21.08
N TYR A 62 -4.64 7.39 -20.67
CA TYR A 62 -4.49 6.02 -21.15
C TYR A 62 -5.36 5.03 -20.37
N ASN A 63 -5.56 5.27 -19.08
CA ASN A 63 -6.08 4.28 -18.19
C ASN A 63 -7.60 4.33 -18.01
N VAL A 64 -8.15 3.20 -17.58
CA VAL A 64 -9.55 3.03 -17.13
C VAL A 64 -9.57 2.19 -15.87
N GLY A 65 -10.68 2.25 -15.13
CA GLY A 65 -10.86 1.46 -13.91
C GLY A 65 -11.59 0.15 -14.15
N LEU A 66 -11.33 -0.83 -13.30
CA LEU A 66 -12.02 -2.10 -13.20
C LEU A 66 -12.19 -2.47 -11.72
N ASP A 67 -13.27 -3.16 -11.38
CA ASP A 67 -13.44 -3.85 -10.10
C ASP A 67 -13.90 -5.28 -10.39
N SER A 68 -12.96 -6.22 -10.40
CA SER A 68 -13.23 -7.64 -10.62
C SER A 68 -13.58 -8.35 -9.32
N ALA A 69 -14.34 -9.44 -9.41
CA ALA A 69 -14.71 -10.26 -8.25
C ALA A 69 -13.48 -10.87 -7.56
N ILE A 70 -13.52 -11.00 -6.23
CA ILE A 70 -12.49 -11.71 -5.44
C ILE A 70 -12.52 -13.20 -5.77
N ILE A 71 -13.74 -13.79 -5.82
CA ILE A 71 -13.96 -15.19 -6.14
C ILE A 71 -14.09 -15.31 -7.65
N MET A 72 -13.14 -16.02 -8.26
CA MET A 72 -13.04 -16.21 -9.70
C MET A 72 -13.10 -17.70 -10.04
N ASN A 73 -13.33 -18.02 -11.32
CA ASN A 73 -13.19 -19.39 -11.78
C ASN A 73 -11.79 -19.92 -11.43
N PRO A 74 -11.68 -21.10 -10.77
CA PRO A 74 -10.38 -21.69 -10.39
C PRO A 74 -9.42 -21.87 -11.56
N GLU A 75 -9.92 -22.07 -12.76
CA GLU A 75 -9.13 -22.23 -13.98
C GLU A 75 -8.26 -20.99 -14.29
N ALA A 76 -8.68 -19.79 -13.85
CA ALA A 76 -7.87 -18.61 -13.96
C ALA A 76 -6.55 -18.73 -13.16
N TRP A 77 -6.60 -19.38 -12.00
CA TRP A 77 -5.45 -19.62 -11.13
C TRP A 77 -4.58 -20.80 -11.60
N VAL A 78 -5.18 -21.75 -12.31
CA VAL A 78 -4.43 -22.81 -12.98
C VAL A 78 -3.68 -22.23 -14.19
N ALA A 79 -4.35 -21.44 -15.02
CA ALA A 79 -3.77 -20.80 -16.19
C ALA A 79 -2.58 -19.89 -15.83
N SER A 80 -2.73 -19.07 -14.81
CA SER A 80 -1.67 -18.15 -14.32
C SER A 80 -0.54 -18.85 -13.54
N GLY A 81 -0.67 -20.17 -13.26
CA GLY A 81 0.33 -20.95 -12.54
C GLY A 81 0.28 -20.84 -11.02
N HIS A 82 -0.63 -20.06 -10.43
CA HIS A 82 -0.70 -19.87 -8.97
C HIS A 82 -1.03 -21.17 -8.21
N VAL A 83 -1.90 -22.01 -8.73
CA VAL A 83 -2.24 -23.28 -8.08
C VAL A 83 -1.03 -24.20 -7.97
N GLY A 84 -0.18 -24.24 -9.00
CA GLY A 84 0.97 -25.13 -9.06
C GLY A 84 2.28 -24.56 -8.50
N GLY A 85 2.49 -23.25 -8.60
CA GLY A 85 3.80 -22.60 -8.40
C GLY A 85 3.86 -21.53 -7.31
N PHE A 86 2.74 -20.98 -6.86
CA PHE A 86 2.72 -19.92 -5.85
C PHE A 86 2.94 -20.49 -4.44
N SER A 87 4.19 -20.82 -4.14
CA SER A 87 4.55 -21.50 -2.90
C SER A 87 5.88 -21.04 -2.35
N ASP A 88 5.98 -20.96 -1.02
CA ASP A 88 7.21 -20.72 -0.27
C ASP A 88 7.86 -22.02 0.18
N PRO A 89 9.21 -22.06 0.29
CA PRO A 89 9.95 -23.19 0.85
C PRO A 89 9.81 -23.19 2.39
N LEU A 90 8.91 -24.02 2.91
CA LEU A 90 8.61 -24.11 4.35
C LEU A 90 9.43 -25.21 5.03
N MET A 91 10.03 -24.88 6.18
CA MET A 91 10.63 -25.84 7.11
C MET A 91 10.26 -25.54 8.56
N ASP A 92 10.20 -26.57 9.40
CA ASP A 92 9.90 -26.42 10.82
C ASP A 92 11.17 -26.70 11.65
N CYS A 93 11.43 -25.90 12.69
CA CYS A 93 12.41 -26.25 13.70
C CYS A 93 11.91 -27.44 14.52
N ARG A 94 12.69 -28.54 14.62
CA ARG A 94 12.28 -29.75 15.37
C ARG A 94 12.24 -29.51 16.88
N ALA A 95 13.05 -28.55 17.37
CA ALA A 95 13.14 -28.26 18.81
C ALA A 95 11.97 -27.41 19.31
N CYS A 96 11.72 -26.24 18.73
CA CYS A 96 10.69 -25.32 19.21
C CYS A 96 9.38 -25.33 18.39
N LYS A 97 9.34 -26.10 17.29
CA LYS A 97 8.20 -26.22 16.36
C LYS A 97 7.84 -24.91 15.61
N SER A 98 8.70 -23.91 15.68
CA SER A 98 8.51 -22.70 14.87
C SER A 98 8.69 -22.99 13.38
N ARG A 99 7.98 -22.22 12.56
CA ARG A 99 7.95 -22.34 11.10
C ARG A 99 8.76 -21.23 10.47
N HIS A 100 9.58 -21.60 9.50
CA HIS A 100 10.45 -20.65 8.81
C HIS A 100 10.39 -20.87 7.31
N ARG A 101 10.62 -19.81 6.56
CA ARG A 101 10.95 -19.88 5.15
C ARG A 101 12.45 -20.17 5.03
N ALA A 102 12.80 -21.20 4.29
CA ALA A 102 14.20 -21.61 4.14
C ALA A 102 15.03 -20.55 3.40
N ASP A 103 14.47 -19.95 2.35
CA ASP A 103 15.09 -18.85 1.62
C ASP A 103 15.38 -17.66 2.54
N LYS A 104 14.41 -17.27 3.37
CA LYS A 104 14.57 -16.14 4.31
C LYS A 104 15.62 -16.41 5.39
N LEU A 105 15.68 -17.62 5.92
CA LEU A 105 16.77 -18.00 6.86
C LEU A 105 18.16 -17.84 6.24
N ILE A 106 18.28 -18.17 4.95
CA ILE A 106 19.54 -18.00 4.20
C ILE A 106 19.83 -16.51 3.98
N GLU A 107 18.87 -15.74 3.51
CA GLU A 107 19.03 -14.29 3.30
C GLU A 107 19.46 -13.56 4.58
N ASP A 108 18.81 -13.83 5.69
CA ASP A 108 19.13 -13.23 6.99
C ASP A 108 20.55 -13.63 7.47
N TYR A 109 20.94 -14.88 7.26
CA TYR A 109 22.28 -15.35 7.56
C TYR A 109 23.34 -14.68 6.68
N VAL A 110 23.10 -14.61 5.37
CA VAL A 110 23.98 -13.98 4.38
C VAL A 110 24.18 -12.50 4.72
N ALA A 111 23.09 -11.79 5.01
CA ALA A 111 23.13 -10.38 5.43
C ALA A 111 23.93 -10.19 6.72
N ALA A 112 23.68 -11.01 7.74
CA ALA A 112 24.38 -10.94 9.04
C ALA A 112 25.88 -11.22 8.93
N LYS A 113 26.29 -12.02 7.94
CA LYS A 113 27.71 -12.39 7.71
C LYS A 113 28.40 -11.55 6.64
N GLY A 114 27.68 -10.65 5.95
CA GLY A 114 28.21 -9.85 4.85
C GLY A 114 28.64 -10.71 3.65
N LEU A 115 27.91 -11.81 3.39
CA LEU A 115 28.12 -12.69 2.24
C LEU A 115 27.30 -12.18 1.05
N ASN A 116 27.56 -12.73 -0.15
CA ASN A 116 26.87 -12.34 -1.39
C ASN A 116 26.04 -13.49 -2.00
N ASP A 117 25.81 -14.57 -1.23
CA ASP A 117 25.01 -15.70 -1.72
C ASP A 117 23.53 -15.27 -1.82
N ASN A 118 22.86 -15.62 -2.92
CA ASN A 118 21.44 -15.32 -3.15
C ASN A 118 20.67 -16.63 -3.34
N PRO A 119 19.71 -16.96 -2.45
CA PRO A 119 18.92 -18.19 -2.56
C PRO A 119 17.83 -18.14 -3.63
N ALA A 120 17.63 -17.00 -4.30
CA ALA A 120 16.65 -16.88 -5.37
C ALA A 120 16.91 -17.93 -6.47
N GLY A 121 15.87 -18.70 -6.81
CA GLY A 121 15.98 -19.75 -7.83
C GLY A 121 16.64 -21.07 -7.37
N TRP A 122 17.07 -21.18 -6.09
CA TRP A 122 17.62 -22.43 -5.59
C TRP A 122 16.54 -23.50 -5.40
N SER A 123 16.93 -24.77 -5.64
CA SER A 123 16.06 -25.88 -5.29
C SER A 123 15.96 -26.07 -3.77
N ASN A 124 14.93 -26.78 -3.32
CA ASN A 124 14.77 -27.13 -1.90
C ASN A 124 16.00 -27.89 -1.36
N GLU A 125 16.60 -28.76 -2.19
CA GLU A 125 17.77 -29.53 -1.84
C GLU A 125 19.01 -28.65 -1.68
N GLN A 126 19.18 -27.64 -2.56
CA GLN A 126 20.27 -26.67 -2.47
C GLN A 126 20.14 -25.80 -1.21
N MET A 127 18.94 -25.31 -0.91
CA MET A 127 18.68 -24.54 0.31
C MET A 127 18.92 -25.37 1.57
N ALA A 128 18.44 -26.62 1.61
CA ALA A 128 18.63 -27.51 2.75
C ALA A 128 20.12 -27.83 2.98
N ALA A 129 20.86 -28.09 1.90
CA ALA A 129 22.30 -28.34 1.96
C ALA A 129 23.08 -27.12 2.49
N TYR A 130 22.74 -25.93 2.01
CA TYR A 130 23.34 -24.66 2.46
C TYR A 130 23.09 -24.40 3.95
N ILE A 131 21.84 -24.56 4.40
CA ILE A 131 21.45 -24.39 5.82
C ILE A 131 22.26 -25.35 6.71
N ALA A 132 22.38 -26.60 6.30
CA ALA A 132 23.12 -27.60 7.04
C ALA A 132 24.63 -27.32 7.03
N GLU A 133 25.23 -27.01 5.87
CA GLU A 133 26.67 -26.69 5.72
C GLU A 133 27.08 -25.46 6.53
N LYS A 134 26.33 -24.41 6.45
CA LYS A 134 26.60 -23.16 7.18
C LYS A 134 26.20 -23.22 8.65
N GLY A 135 25.49 -24.27 9.05
CA GLY A 135 25.00 -24.45 10.41
C GLY A 135 24.10 -23.33 10.88
N ILE A 136 23.17 -22.92 10.00
CA ILE A 136 22.22 -21.84 10.28
C ILE A 136 21.32 -22.25 11.43
N GLU A 137 21.17 -21.35 12.41
CA GLU A 137 20.42 -21.59 13.63
C GLU A 137 18.97 -21.09 13.51
N CYS A 138 18.06 -21.75 14.20
CA CYS A 138 16.70 -21.26 14.37
C CYS A 138 16.72 -19.93 15.12
N PRO A 139 16.17 -18.85 14.56
CA PRO A 139 16.16 -17.54 15.20
C PRO A 139 15.40 -17.51 16.53
N ASP A 140 14.46 -18.44 16.74
CA ASP A 140 13.63 -18.46 17.95
C ASP A 140 14.28 -19.22 19.12
N CYS A 141 15.10 -20.25 18.85
CA CYS A 141 15.64 -21.10 19.92
C CYS A 141 17.11 -21.49 19.78
N GLY A 142 17.80 -21.10 18.70
CA GLY A 142 19.20 -21.42 18.45
C GLY A 142 19.50 -22.87 18.01
N ALA A 143 18.48 -23.73 17.87
CA ALA A 143 18.68 -25.09 17.41
C ALA A 143 18.99 -25.15 15.92
N LYS A 144 19.76 -26.18 15.47
CA LYS A 144 20.15 -26.41 14.06
C LYS A 144 19.41 -27.58 13.42
N ASP A 145 18.41 -28.10 14.09
CA ASP A 145 17.66 -29.28 13.64
C ASP A 145 16.32 -28.86 13.03
N PHE A 146 16.24 -28.98 11.71
CA PHE A 146 15.06 -28.62 10.93
C PHE A 146 14.46 -29.85 10.23
N THR A 147 13.20 -29.74 9.83
CA THR A 147 12.56 -30.71 8.93
C THR A 147 13.04 -30.52 7.50
N ASP A 148 12.72 -31.48 6.63
CA ASP A 148 12.86 -31.29 5.19
C ASP A 148 12.03 -30.10 4.71
N ILE A 149 12.53 -29.41 3.67
CA ILE A 149 11.82 -28.30 3.06
C ILE A 149 10.66 -28.84 2.22
N ARG A 150 9.48 -28.29 2.46
CA ARG A 150 8.25 -28.60 1.69
C ARG A 150 7.68 -27.34 1.03
N LYS A 151 7.07 -27.49 -0.13
CA LYS A 151 6.33 -26.40 -0.78
C LYS A 151 5.06 -26.09 0.01
N PHE A 152 4.85 -24.84 0.38
CA PHE A 152 3.65 -24.36 1.02
C PHE A 152 2.96 -23.36 0.10
N ASN A 153 1.81 -23.76 -0.48
CA ASN A 153 1.04 -22.87 -1.36
C ASN A 153 0.40 -21.75 -0.55
N LEU A 154 0.59 -20.51 -1.02
CA LEU A 154 0.13 -19.30 -0.32
C LEU A 154 -1.34 -18.96 -0.61
N MET A 155 -2.04 -19.67 -1.46
CA MET A 155 -3.45 -19.41 -1.73
C MET A 155 -4.35 -19.91 -0.61
N PHE A 156 -5.25 -19.04 -0.13
CA PHE A 156 -6.35 -19.47 0.72
C PHE A 156 -7.39 -20.24 -0.09
N LYS A 157 -7.74 -21.43 0.36
CA LYS A 157 -8.80 -22.25 -0.19
C LYS A 157 -10.11 -22.02 0.52
N THR A 158 -11.21 -22.10 -0.23
CA THR A 158 -12.59 -22.12 0.28
C THR A 158 -13.45 -23.02 -0.63
N TYR A 159 -14.73 -23.16 -0.33
CA TYR A 159 -15.64 -24.02 -1.06
C TYR A 159 -16.93 -23.28 -1.42
N GLN A 160 -17.48 -23.57 -2.59
CA GLN A 160 -18.77 -23.07 -3.02
C GLN A 160 -19.84 -24.14 -2.84
N GLY A 161 -20.98 -23.77 -2.25
CA GLY A 161 -22.11 -24.70 -2.03
C GLY A 161 -22.03 -25.44 -0.70
N VAL A 162 -22.69 -26.61 -0.62
CA VAL A 162 -22.91 -27.35 0.63
C VAL A 162 -21.92 -28.51 0.85
N THR A 163 -21.12 -28.85 -0.15
CA THR A 163 -20.15 -29.95 -0.08
C THR A 163 -18.72 -29.41 -0.20
N GLU A 164 -17.83 -29.96 0.61
CA GLU A 164 -16.40 -29.67 0.55
C GLU A 164 -15.69 -30.76 -0.25
N ASP A 165 -15.71 -30.64 -1.56
CA ASP A 165 -15.05 -31.55 -2.48
C ASP A 165 -14.18 -30.79 -3.50
N SER A 166 -13.40 -31.52 -4.29
CA SER A 166 -12.50 -30.92 -5.28
C SER A 166 -13.21 -30.16 -6.40
N LYS A 167 -14.51 -30.40 -6.62
CA LYS A 167 -15.31 -29.72 -7.65
C LYS A 167 -15.88 -28.40 -7.15
N SER A 168 -16.01 -28.25 -5.84
CA SER A 168 -16.50 -27.05 -5.17
C SER A 168 -15.37 -26.15 -4.64
N GLU A 169 -14.09 -26.56 -4.80
CA GLU A 169 -12.92 -25.82 -4.35
C GLU A 169 -12.78 -24.49 -5.10
N LEU A 170 -12.63 -23.41 -4.33
CA LEU A 170 -12.35 -22.07 -4.82
C LEU A 170 -11.14 -21.48 -4.07
N TYR A 171 -10.65 -20.38 -4.59
CA TYR A 171 -9.54 -19.65 -3.97
C TYR A 171 -9.91 -18.21 -3.72
N LEU A 172 -9.44 -17.64 -2.60
CA LEU A 172 -9.39 -16.19 -2.44
C LEU A 172 -8.22 -15.68 -3.28
N ARG A 173 -8.46 -14.67 -4.10
CA ARG A 173 -7.43 -14.16 -5.03
C ARG A 173 -6.18 -13.71 -4.29
N PRO A 174 -4.97 -14.14 -4.71
CA PRO A 174 -3.70 -13.70 -4.13
C PRO A 174 -3.20 -12.37 -4.70
N GLU A 175 -3.82 -11.90 -5.80
CA GLU A 175 -3.51 -10.65 -6.49
C GLU A 175 -4.72 -10.16 -7.31
N THR A 176 -4.71 -8.88 -7.66
CA THR A 176 -5.76 -8.28 -8.48
C THR A 176 -5.49 -8.37 -9.99
N ALA A 177 -4.25 -8.63 -10.41
CA ALA A 177 -3.81 -8.66 -11.81
C ALA A 177 -4.63 -9.61 -12.68
N GLN A 178 -4.85 -10.86 -12.23
CA GLN A 178 -5.54 -11.88 -13.04
C GLN A 178 -6.97 -11.49 -13.36
N GLY A 179 -7.64 -10.75 -12.47
CA GLY A 179 -8.96 -10.17 -12.74
C GLY A 179 -8.95 -9.18 -13.89
N ILE A 180 -7.85 -8.48 -14.08
CA ILE A 180 -7.66 -7.55 -15.21
C ILE A 180 -7.42 -8.33 -16.50
N PHE A 181 -6.51 -9.32 -16.48
CA PHE A 181 -6.18 -10.11 -17.68
C PHE A 181 -7.38 -10.84 -18.26
N VAL A 182 -8.17 -11.51 -17.44
CA VAL A 182 -9.38 -12.22 -17.92
C VAL A 182 -10.45 -11.28 -18.47
N ASN A 183 -10.41 -10.00 -18.09
CA ASN A 183 -11.33 -8.98 -18.59
C ASN A 183 -10.74 -8.11 -19.73
N PHE A 184 -9.52 -8.37 -20.18
CA PHE A 184 -8.86 -7.58 -21.22
C PHE A 184 -9.76 -7.32 -22.44
N LYS A 185 -10.33 -8.36 -23.04
CA LYS A 185 -11.23 -8.25 -24.20
C LYS A 185 -12.49 -7.43 -23.90
N ASN A 186 -13.08 -7.64 -22.72
CA ASN A 186 -14.28 -6.90 -22.30
C ASN A 186 -13.99 -5.42 -22.20
N VAL A 187 -12.87 -5.05 -21.55
CA VAL A 187 -12.44 -3.65 -21.38
C VAL A 187 -12.12 -3.02 -22.72
N ALA A 188 -11.27 -3.66 -23.54
CA ALA A 188 -10.90 -3.13 -24.86
C ALA A 188 -12.14 -2.88 -25.73
N ARG A 189 -13.09 -3.81 -25.78
CA ARG A 189 -14.32 -3.69 -26.57
C ARG A 189 -15.26 -2.59 -26.08
N THR A 190 -15.46 -2.51 -24.74
CA THR A 190 -16.49 -1.61 -24.17
C THR A 190 -16.01 -0.18 -24.09
N THR A 191 -14.71 0.04 -23.84
CA THR A 191 -14.12 1.37 -23.77
C THR A 191 -13.66 1.91 -25.13
N ARG A 192 -13.50 1.05 -26.13
CA ARG A 192 -12.94 1.36 -27.44
C ARG A 192 -11.54 2.01 -27.36
N LYS A 193 -10.80 1.71 -26.29
CA LYS A 193 -9.43 2.22 -26.14
C LYS A 193 -8.54 1.61 -27.21
N LYS A 194 -7.68 2.45 -27.77
CA LYS A 194 -6.58 2.03 -28.66
C LYS A 194 -5.32 1.78 -27.83
N MET A 195 -4.44 0.93 -28.34
CA MET A 195 -3.12 0.74 -27.74
C MET A 195 -2.28 2.01 -27.83
N PRO A 196 -1.52 2.36 -26.81
CA PRO A 196 -1.47 1.69 -25.51
C PRO A 196 -2.62 2.15 -24.59
N PHE A 197 -3.08 1.26 -23.72
CA PHE A 197 -4.00 1.61 -22.63
C PHE A 197 -3.77 0.76 -21.39
N GLY A 198 -4.16 1.28 -20.25
CA GLY A 198 -4.05 0.58 -18.96
C GLY A 198 -5.39 0.33 -18.30
N VAL A 199 -5.43 -0.69 -17.46
CA VAL A 199 -6.57 -1.02 -16.61
C VAL A 199 -6.10 -1.01 -15.15
N CYS A 200 -6.74 -0.19 -14.34
CA CYS A 200 -6.41 -0.01 -12.93
C CYS A 200 -7.47 -0.68 -12.05
N GLN A 201 -7.01 -1.28 -10.97
CA GLN A 201 -7.88 -1.86 -9.96
C GLN A 201 -7.36 -1.57 -8.56
N ILE A 202 -8.28 -1.28 -7.63
CA ILE A 202 -8.02 -1.31 -6.18
C ILE A 202 -8.85 -2.44 -5.62
N GLY A 203 -8.23 -3.38 -4.91
CA GLY A 203 -8.99 -4.49 -4.36
C GLY A 203 -8.25 -5.31 -3.32
N LYS A 204 -9.02 -6.04 -2.51
CA LYS A 204 -8.51 -6.99 -1.53
C LYS A 204 -7.83 -8.17 -2.20
N SER A 205 -6.70 -8.59 -1.62
CA SER A 205 -5.96 -9.79 -1.96
C SER A 205 -5.57 -10.55 -0.69
N PHE A 206 -5.32 -11.85 -0.82
CA PHE A 206 -5.15 -12.76 0.30
C PHE A 206 -3.97 -13.69 0.05
N ARG A 207 -2.98 -13.69 0.95
CA ARG A 207 -1.84 -14.60 0.89
C ARG A 207 -1.65 -15.25 2.26
N ASN A 208 -1.68 -16.57 2.32
CA ASN A 208 -1.48 -17.31 3.57
C ASN A 208 0.00 -17.30 3.98
N GLU A 209 0.52 -16.11 4.26
CA GLU A 209 1.92 -15.86 4.61
C GLU A 209 2.38 -16.72 5.79
N ILE A 210 3.55 -17.33 5.67
CA ILE A 210 4.16 -18.15 6.72
C ILE A 210 4.65 -17.25 7.86
N THR A 211 5.32 -16.15 7.51
CA THR A 211 5.93 -15.18 8.44
C THR A 211 5.39 -13.78 8.22
N PRO A 212 4.10 -13.53 8.53
CA PRO A 212 3.60 -12.16 8.49
C PRO A 212 4.26 -11.33 9.61
N GLY A 213 4.44 -10.02 9.39
CA GLY A 213 5.15 -9.20 10.37
C GLY A 213 5.25 -7.74 10.00
N ASN A 214 5.96 -7.00 10.85
CA ASN A 214 6.22 -5.57 10.67
C ASN A 214 4.93 -4.75 10.52
N PHE A 215 3.98 -4.93 11.46
CA PHE A 215 2.71 -4.23 11.48
C PHE A 215 1.90 -4.50 10.19
N THR A 216 1.47 -3.46 9.44
CA THR A 216 0.73 -3.61 8.19
C THR A 216 1.61 -3.82 6.95
N PHE A 217 2.92 -3.99 7.13
CA PHE A 217 3.84 -4.22 6.02
C PHE A 217 3.63 -5.58 5.33
N ARG A 218 3.45 -6.66 6.11
CA ARG A 218 3.18 -8.00 5.59
C ARG A 218 2.06 -8.67 6.38
N THR A 219 0.88 -8.70 5.79
CA THR A 219 -0.35 -9.26 6.35
C THR A 219 -0.91 -10.34 5.43
N ARG A 220 -1.85 -11.15 5.94
CA ARG A 220 -2.51 -12.20 5.14
C ARG A 220 -3.68 -11.68 4.31
N GLU A 221 -4.28 -10.58 4.73
CA GLU A 221 -5.31 -9.83 4.02
C GLU A 221 -4.82 -8.40 3.80
N PHE A 222 -4.78 -7.93 2.57
CA PHE A 222 -4.29 -6.60 2.20
C PHE A 222 -5.04 -6.04 1.00
N GLU A 223 -4.83 -4.78 0.67
CA GLU A 223 -5.33 -4.19 -0.58
C GLU A 223 -4.18 -3.89 -1.53
N GLN A 224 -4.39 -4.19 -2.81
CA GLN A 224 -3.51 -3.77 -3.90
C GLN A 224 -4.14 -2.61 -4.69
N MET A 225 -3.29 -1.74 -5.17
CA MET A 225 -3.56 -0.73 -6.21
C MET A 225 -2.69 -1.11 -7.39
N GLU A 226 -3.28 -1.65 -8.43
CA GLU A 226 -2.59 -2.33 -9.51
C GLU A 226 -3.00 -1.76 -10.86
N LEU A 227 -2.02 -1.56 -11.74
CA LEU A 227 -2.19 -1.14 -13.11
C LEU A 227 -1.59 -2.21 -14.02
N GLU A 228 -2.39 -2.73 -14.95
CA GLU A 228 -1.91 -3.51 -16.08
C GLU A 228 -1.93 -2.64 -17.31
N PHE A 229 -0.76 -2.22 -17.77
CA PHE A 229 -0.62 -1.35 -18.91
C PHE A 229 -0.25 -2.11 -20.16
N PHE A 230 -1.21 -2.22 -21.07
CA PHE A 230 -1.09 -2.95 -22.33
C PHE A 230 -0.45 -2.09 -23.39
N CYS A 231 0.59 -2.60 -24.06
CA CYS A 231 1.32 -1.89 -25.10
C CYS A 231 1.69 -2.81 -26.28
N LYS A 232 2.10 -2.20 -27.36
CA LYS A 232 2.58 -2.95 -28.54
C LYS A 232 3.93 -3.61 -28.21
N PRO A 233 4.14 -4.90 -28.55
CA PRO A 233 5.43 -5.55 -28.42
C PRO A 233 6.57 -4.72 -29.03
N GLY A 234 7.67 -4.58 -28.28
CA GLY A 234 8.83 -3.77 -28.67
C GLY A 234 8.78 -2.32 -28.22
N THR A 235 7.66 -1.85 -27.62
CA THR A 235 7.56 -0.53 -26.98
C THR A 235 7.55 -0.63 -25.44
N ASP A 236 7.59 -1.82 -24.91
CA ASP A 236 7.47 -2.19 -23.51
C ASP A 236 8.50 -1.50 -22.61
N LEU A 237 9.78 -1.50 -22.99
CA LEU A 237 10.85 -0.88 -22.19
C LEU A 237 10.75 0.65 -22.11
N GLU A 238 10.19 1.31 -23.14
CA GLU A 238 9.92 2.75 -23.10
C GLU A 238 8.79 3.04 -22.08
N TRP A 239 7.72 2.23 -22.11
CA TRP A 239 6.62 2.34 -21.16
C TRP A 239 7.03 1.93 -19.75
N PHE A 240 7.88 0.93 -19.59
CA PHE A 240 8.46 0.55 -18.31
C PHE A 240 9.21 1.73 -17.66
N LYS A 241 10.08 2.41 -18.45
CA LYS A 241 10.75 3.62 -17.97
C LYS A 241 9.76 4.74 -17.63
N PHE A 242 8.76 4.98 -18.49
CA PHE A 242 7.74 5.99 -18.23
C PHE A 242 7.01 5.75 -16.89
N TRP A 243 6.59 4.51 -16.64
CA TRP A 243 5.89 4.18 -15.40
C TRP A 243 6.79 4.24 -14.18
N LYS A 244 8.07 3.92 -14.27
CA LYS A 244 9.04 4.14 -13.18
C LYS A 244 9.07 5.61 -12.77
N ASP A 245 9.26 6.51 -13.72
CA ASP A 245 9.33 7.95 -13.45
C ASP A 245 7.99 8.49 -12.91
N TYR A 246 6.87 8.03 -13.48
CA TYR A 246 5.52 8.44 -13.09
C TYR A 246 5.16 8.01 -11.67
N CYS A 247 5.50 6.77 -11.29
CA CYS A 247 5.27 6.23 -9.95
C CYS A 247 6.15 6.92 -8.90
N ALA A 248 7.42 7.20 -9.20
CA ALA A 248 8.30 7.95 -8.31
C ALA A 248 7.74 9.36 -8.04
N GLN A 249 7.34 10.06 -9.09
CA GLN A 249 6.78 11.41 -8.95
C GLN A 249 5.51 11.42 -8.11
N PHE A 250 4.63 10.42 -8.22
CA PHE A 250 3.45 10.29 -7.37
C PHE A 250 3.79 10.24 -5.88
N LEU A 251 4.82 9.48 -5.51
CA LEU A 251 5.26 9.39 -4.12
C LEU A 251 5.86 10.71 -3.62
N TYR A 252 6.67 11.36 -4.44
CA TYR A 252 7.29 12.66 -4.09
C TYR A 252 6.24 13.77 -3.96
N ASP A 253 5.28 13.84 -4.86
CA ASP A 253 4.19 14.83 -4.82
C ASP A 253 3.33 14.70 -3.55
N LEU A 254 3.27 13.50 -2.94
CA LEU A 254 2.60 13.23 -1.66
C LEU A 254 3.50 13.36 -0.44
N GLY A 255 4.72 13.88 -0.60
CA GLY A 255 5.61 14.24 0.50
C GLY A 255 6.63 13.17 0.89
N MET A 256 6.78 12.09 0.13
CA MET A 256 7.85 11.12 0.37
C MET A 256 9.20 11.75 -0.01
N LYS A 257 10.18 11.66 0.89
CA LYS A 257 11.50 12.24 0.65
C LYS A 257 12.35 11.33 -0.24
N PRO A 258 13.07 11.90 -1.22
CA PRO A 258 13.91 11.12 -2.13
C PRO A 258 14.99 10.28 -1.42
N GLU A 259 15.56 10.75 -0.33
CA GLU A 259 16.56 10.02 0.45
C GLU A 259 16.03 8.77 1.15
N ASN A 260 14.71 8.67 1.31
CA ASN A 260 14.03 7.53 1.91
C ASN A 260 13.52 6.53 0.87
N LEU A 261 13.72 6.80 -0.42
CA LEU A 261 13.28 5.95 -1.53
C LEU A 261 14.47 5.61 -2.42
N LYS A 262 14.62 4.36 -2.79
CA LYS A 262 15.57 3.94 -3.83
C LYS A 262 14.90 3.00 -4.82
N LEU A 263 15.33 3.06 -6.07
CA LEU A 263 14.92 2.15 -7.13
C LEU A 263 15.99 1.10 -7.30
N ARG A 264 15.61 -0.18 -7.21
CA ARG A 264 16.48 -1.32 -7.41
C ARG A 264 16.00 -2.12 -8.63
N ASP A 265 16.76 -2.05 -9.70
CA ASP A 265 16.53 -2.92 -10.85
C ASP A 265 16.99 -4.33 -10.50
N HIS A 266 16.20 -5.35 -10.86
CA HIS A 266 16.55 -6.75 -10.66
C HIS A 266 17.65 -7.18 -11.63
N ASP A 267 18.60 -7.95 -11.13
CA ASP A 267 19.56 -8.63 -11.99
C ASP A 267 18.87 -9.74 -12.81
N PRO A 268 19.42 -10.11 -13.98
CA PRO A 268 18.80 -11.14 -14.83
C PRO A 268 18.49 -12.45 -14.10
N ASP A 269 19.28 -12.82 -13.10
CA ASP A 269 19.13 -14.06 -12.31
C ASP A 269 18.00 -13.98 -11.26
N GLU A 270 17.53 -12.76 -10.95
CA GLU A 270 16.44 -12.50 -10.00
C GLU A 270 15.07 -12.39 -10.68
N LEU A 271 15.06 -12.20 -12.01
CA LEU A 271 13.82 -11.99 -12.74
C LEU A 271 12.88 -13.20 -12.63
N SER A 272 11.62 -12.94 -12.38
CA SER A 272 10.58 -13.96 -12.52
C SER A 272 10.55 -14.48 -13.97
N PHE A 273 10.20 -15.74 -14.14
CA PHE A 273 10.18 -16.42 -15.45
C PHE A 273 9.28 -15.75 -16.49
N TYR A 274 8.35 -14.90 -16.07
CA TYR A 274 7.44 -14.13 -16.93
C TYR A 274 7.91 -12.70 -17.17
N SER A 275 8.97 -12.23 -16.49
CA SER A 275 9.39 -10.84 -16.52
C SER A 275 10.65 -10.64 -17.35
N LYS A 276 10.64 -9.61 -18.20
CA LYS A 276 11.79 -9.14 -18.99
C LYS A 276 12.61 -8.10 -18.24
N ALA A 277 11.97 -7.31 -17.39
CA ALA A 277 12.58 -6.32 -16.52
C ALA A 277 11.71 -6.13 -15.27
N THR A 278 12.32 -5.94 -14.12
CA THR A 278 11.64 -5.62 -12.86
C THR A 278 12.44 -4.56 -12.11
N THR A 279 11.73 -3.60 -11.51
CA THR A 279 12.29 -2.62 -10.59
C THR A 279 11.45 -2.57 -9.33
N ASP A 280 12.11 -2.70 -8.18
CA ASP A 280 11.49 -2.45 -6.89
C ASP A 280 11.78 -1.01 -6.45
N PHE A 281 10.74 -0.34 -5.97
CA PHE A 281 10.89 0.84 -5.13
C PHE A 281 11.02 0.36 -3.70
N GLU A 282 12.17 0.58 -3.10
CA GLU A 282 12.40 0.25 -1.70
C GLU A 282 12.36 1.54 -0.86
N TYR A 283 11.60 1.47 0.24
CA TYR A 283 11.47 2.57 1.19
C TYR A 283 12.20 2.25 2.49
N LEU A 284 12.82 3.27 3.09
CA LEU A 284 13.52 3.15 4.37
C LEU A 284 12.53 3.18 5.54
N PHE A 285 12.03 2.00 5.89
CA PHE A 285 11.24 1.81 7.11
C PHE A 285 12.14 1.80 8.36
N PRO A 286 11.59 1.96 9.58
CA PRO A 286 12.38 1.84 10.81
C PRO A 286 13.06 0.48 11.01
N PHE A 287 12.59 -0.57 10.34
CA PHE A 287 13.20 -1.91 10.34
C PHE A 287 14.19 -2.15 9.20
N GLY A 288 14.48 -1.12 8.41
CA GLY A 288 15.37 -1.19 7.26
C GLY A 288 14.66 -1.00 5.92
N TRP A 289 15.40 -1.19 4.83
CA TRP A 289 14.86 -1.10 3.48
C TRP A 289 13.84 -2.21 3.22
N GLY A 290 12.71 -1.86 2.70
CA GLY A 290 11.64 -2.79 2.34
C GLY A 290 10.97 -2.40 1.04
N GLU A 291 10.61 -3.40 0.25
CA GLU A 291 9.88 -3.22 -1.00
C GLU A 291 8.55 -2.50 -0.75
N LEU A 292 8.37 -1.39 -1.45
CA LEU A 292 7.17 -0.57 -1.39
C LEU A 292 6.28 -0.78 -2.62
N TRP A 293 6.89 -0.80 -3.81
CA TRP A 293 6.20 -0.84 -5.09
C TRP A 293 7.04 -1.65 -6.09
N GLY A 294 6.45 -2.62 -6.76
CA GLY A 294 7.07 -3.35 -7.86
C GLY A 294 6.58 -2.85 -9.21
N ILE A 295 7.48 -2.73 -10.18
CA ILE A 295 7.13 -2.51 -11.58
C ILE A 295 7.77 -3.63 -12.38
N ALA A 296 6.96 -4.38 -13.15
CA ALA A 296 7.42 -5.50 -13.96
C ALA A 296 7.01 -5.33 -15.43
N ASP A 297 7.92 -5.62 -16.34
CA ASP A 297 7.59 -5.90 -17.74
C ASP A 297 7.29 -7.40 -17.85
N ARG A 298 6.01 -7.74 -17.90
CA ARG A 298 5.48 -9.12 -17.91
C ARG A 298 5.40 -9.71 -19.31
N THR A 299 5.81 -8.96 -20.34
CA THR A 299 5.67 -9.35 -21.75
C THR A 299 4.22 -9.72 -22.11
N ASP A 300 3.98 -10.71 -22.93
CA ASP A 300 2.65 -11.27 -23.27
C ASP A 300 2.26 -12.49 -22.42
N TYR A 301 3.04 -12.79 -21.40
CA TYR A 301 2.95 -14.05 -20.67
C TYR A 301 1.51 -14.36 -20.18
N ASP A 302 0.91 -13.47 -19.39
CA ASP A 302 -0.39 -13.72 -18.78
C ASP A 302 -1.50 -13.88 -19.83
N LEU A 303 -1.56 -13.00 -20.83
CA LEU A 303 -2.55 -13.08 -21.90
C LEU A 303 -2.37 -14.35 -22.72
N THR A 304 -1.15 -14.77 -22.97
CA THR A 304 -0.82 -16.03 -23.67
C THR A 304 -1.25 -17.24 -22.84
N GLN A 305 -0.99 -17.26 -21.53
CA GLN A 305 -1.42 -18.34 -20.64
C GLN A 305 -2.95 -18.47 -20.62
N HIS A 306 -3.67 -17.36 -20.48
CA HIS A 306 -5.12 -17.36 -20.52
C HIS A 306 -5.67 -17.80 -21.89
N ALA A 307 -5.06 -17.36 -22.98
CA ALA A 307 -5.45 -17.79 -24.33
C ALA A 307 -5.28 -19.30 -24.50
N ASN A 308 -4.12 -19.83 -24.13
CA ASN A 308 -3.80 -21.25 -24.27
C ASN A 308 -4.72 -22.14 -23.42
N HIS A 309 -5.04 -21.71 -22.20
CA HIS A 309 -5.82 -22.49 -21.26
C HIS A 309 -7.32 -22.43 -21.57
N SER A 310 -7.84 -21.27 -21.93
CA SER A 310 -9.27 -21.07 -22.22
C SER A 310 -9.67 -21.44 -23.66
N GLY A 311 -8.71 -21.42 -24.59
CA GLY A 311 -8.96 -21.52 -26.04
C GLY A 311 -9.48 -20.21 -26.67
N GLU A 312 -9.61 -19.14 -25.89
CA GLU A 312 -10.07 -17.83 -26.37
C GLU A 312 -8.88 -16.95 -26.81
N SER A 313 -8.95 -16.36 -28.00
CA SER A 313 -7.88 -15.46 -28.48
C SER A 313 -7.78 -14.22 -27.60
N MET A 314 -6.58 -13.87 -27.13
CA MET A 314 -6.27 -12.63 -26.43
C MET A 314 -5.55 -11.62 -27.33
N GLU A 315 -5.58 -11.81 -28.66
CA GLU A 315 -5.03 -10.86 -29.61
C GLU A 315 -5.81 -9.54 -29.61
N TYR A 316 -5.05 -8.45 -29.76
CA TYR A 316 -5.56 -7.13 -30.12
C TYR A 316 -5.42 -6.92 -31.62
N PHE A 317 -6.46 -6.37 -32.24
CA PHE A 317 -6.40 -5.96 -33.65
C PHE A 317 -6.15 -4.46 -33.74
N ASP A 318 -4.97 -4.09 -34.22
CA ASP A 318 -4.63 -2.71 -34.56
C ASP A 318 -5.16 -2.39 -35.96
N ALA A 319 -6.25 -1.64 -36.01
CA ALA A 319 -6.89 -1.27 -37.27
C ALA A 319 -6.08 -0.24 -38.09
N GLU A 320 -5.21 0.52 -37.44
CA GLU A 320 -4.36 1.53 -38.15
C GLU A 320 -3.19 0.86 -38.85
N ALA A 321 -2.56 -0.11 -38.18
CA ALA A 321 -1.47 -0.89 -38.77
C ALA A 321 -1.96 -2.12 -39.54
N ASN A 322 -3.25 -2.47 -39.44
CA ASN A 322 -3.86 -3.68 -39.97
C ASN A 322 -3.12 -4.96 -39.57
N GLU A 323 -2.76 -5.04 -38.29
CA GLU A 323 -2.03 -6.18 -37.71
C GLU A 323 -2.69 -6.69 -36.43
N LYS A 324 -2.40 -7.96 -36.08
CA LYS A 324 -2.82 -8.57 -34.83
C LYS A 324 -1.60 -8.95 -34.02
N TYR A 325 -1.69 -8.76 -32.73
CA TYR A 325 -0.67 -9.19 -31.76
C TYR A 325 -1.27 -9.40 -30.39
N ILE A 326 -0.61 -10.22 -29.55
CA ILE A 326 -0.87 -10.26 -28.13
C ILE A 326 -0.09 -9.10 -27.49
N PRO A 327 -0.74 -8.16 -26.76
CA PRO A 327 -0.04 -7.04 -26.16
C PRO A 327 0.98 -7.47 -25.10
N TYR A 328 2.04 -6.69 -24.97
CA TYR A 328 2.92 -6.74 -23.82
C TYR A 328 2.33 -5.93 -22.67
N VAL A 329 2.70 -6.28 -21.46
CA VAL A 329 2.15 -5.70 -20.24
C VAL A 329 3.25 -5.13 -19.36
N VAL A 330 3.08 -3.88 -18.95
CA VAL A 330 3.87 -3.26 -17.88
C VAL A 330 2.97 -3.10 -16.66
N GLU A 331 3.39 -3.67 -15.53
CA GLU A 331 2.63 -3.77 -14.29
C GLU A 331 3.26 -2.96 -13.17
N PRO A 332 2.79 -1.75 -12.85
CA PRO A 332 3.01 -1.12 -11.55
C PRO A 332 2.05 -1.69 -10.50
N SER A 333 2.56 -2.42 -9.50
CA SER A 333 1.78 -3.07 -8.44
C SER A 333 2.16 -2.56 -7.06
N LEU A 334 1.24 -1.88 -6.38
CA LEU A 334 1.44 -1.21 -5.09
C LEU A 334 0.49 -1.77 -4.02
N GLY A 335 1.03 -2.16 -2.87
CA GLY A 335 0.23 -2.49 -1.70
C GLY A 335 -0.30 -1.23 -1.00
N ALA A 336 -1.64 -1.05 -0.94
CA ALA A 336 -2.25 0.11 -0.29
C ALA A 336 -1.90 0.19 1.20
N ASP A 337 -1.84 -0.94 1.89
CA ASP A 337 -1.49 -1.03 3.31
C ASP A 337 -0.01 -0.68 3.55
N ARG A 338 0.85 -1.12 2.62
CA ARG A 338 2.30 -0.89 2.70
C ARG A 338 2.65 0.57 2.44
N VAL A 339 2.07 1.21 1.42
CA VAL A 339 2.29 2.64 1.15
C VAL A 339 1.64 3.53 2.21
N ALA A 340 0.49 3.13 2.77
CA ALA A 340 -0.10 3.84 3.91
C ALA A 340 0.85 3.81 5.12
N LEU A 341 1.46 2.66 5.43
CA LEU A 341 2.49 2.58 6.47
C LEU A 341 3.70 3.48 6.15
N ALA A 342 4.18 3.48 4.92
CA ALA A 342 5.29 4.34 4.51
C ALA A 342 4.98 5.83 4.72
N PHE A 343 3.79 6.31 4.34
CA PHE A 343 3.37 7.69 4.60
C PHE A 343 3.20 8.00 6.09
N LEU A 344 2.74 7.05 6.92
CA LEU A 344 2.68 7.24 8.37
C LEU A 344 4.09 7.37 8.98
N VAL A 345 5.03 6.53 8.52
CA VAL A 345 6.43 6.61 8.94
C VAL A 345 7.08 7.92 8.48
N GLU A 346 6.87 8.30 7.22
CA GLU A 346 7.41 9.55 6.67
C GLU A 346 6.92 10.77 7.47
N ALA A 347 5.62 10.79 7.77
CA ALA A 347 4.97 11.90 8.43
C ALA A 347 5.27 12.04 9.93
N TYR A 348 5.62 10.95 10.62
CA TYR A 348 5.87 10.99 12.07
C TYR A 348 7.09 11.84 12.43
N ASP A 349 6.92 12.78 13.34
CA ASP A 349 8.05 13.55 13.90
C ASP A 349 7.84 13.92 15.38
N GLU A 350 8.95 14.15 16.08
CA GLU A 350 9.04 14.69 17.45
C GLU A 350 9.85 15.96 17.42
N GLU A 351 9.21 17.09 17.58
CA GLU A 351 9.84 18.42 17.50
C GLU A 351 10.00 19.03 18.87
N THR A 352 11.19 19.55 19.17
CA THR A 352 11.41 20.37 20.36
C THR A 352 10.97 21.81 20.09
N VAL A 353 9.91 22.27 20.73
CA VAL A 353 9.32 23.61 20.54
C VAL A 353 9.59 24.54 21.69
N GLY A 354 10.27 24.09 22.75
CA GLY A 354 10.67 24.85 23.92
C GLY A 354 11.50 23.99 24.85
N GLU A 355 12.01 24.59 25.95
CA GLU A 355 12.81 23.86 26.94
C GLU A 355 11.95 22.79 27.63
N GLY A 356 12.24 21.52 27.32
CA GLY A 356 11.49 20.36 27.85
C GLY A 356 10.12 20.14 27.25
N ASP A 357 9.72 20.89 26.20
CA ASP A 357 8.43 20.72 25.50
C ASP A 357 8.65 20.05 24.14
N VAL A 358 8.23 18.79 24.01
CA VAL A 358 8.28 18.01 22.78
C VAL A 358 6.89 17.94 22.18
N ARG A 359 6.79 18.29 20.91
CA ARG A 359 5.60 18.20 20.08
C ARG A 359 5.69 16.93 19.23
N VAL A 360 4.75 15.99 19.41
CA VAL A 360 4.54 14.90 18.45
C VAL A 360 3.65 15.41 17.32
N VAL A 361 4.07 15.22 16.10
CA VAL A 361 3.34 15.71 14.92
C VAL A 361 3.38 14.69 13.78
N MET A 362 2.28 14.60 13.04
CA MET A 362 2.21 13.85 11.79
C MET A 362 2.17 14.84 10.62
N HIS A 363 3.28 15.00 9.92
CA HIS A 363 3.43 15.87 8.74
C HIS A 363 2.80 15.23 7.49
N LEU A 364 1.57 14.76 7.60
CA LEU A 364 0.86 14.20 6.46
C LEU A 364 0.60 15.27 5.40
N HIS A 365 0.83 14.93 4.13
CA HIS A 365 0.38 15.79 3.04
C HIS A 365 -1.12 16.11 3.21
N PRO A 366 -1.58 17.37 3.04
CA PRO A 366 -2.97 17.75 3.32
C PRO A 366 -4.00 16.87 2.59
N ALA A 367 -3.70 16.43 1.36
CA ALA A 367 -4.56 15.51 0.62
C ALA A 367 -4.73 14.15 1.32
N LEU A 368 -3.73 13.67 2.07
CA LEU A 368 -3.76 12.38 2.77
C LEU A 368 -4.35 12.47 4.18
N ALA A 369 -4.30 13.64 4.83
CA ALA A 369 -4.77 13.84 6.20
C ALA A 369 -6.23 13.34 6.39
N PRO A 370 -6.53 12.60 7.49
CA PRO A 370 -7.89 12.13 7.79
C PRO A 370 -8.89 13.28 7.86
N PHE A 371 -8.62 14.25 8.74
CA PHE A 371 -9.34 15.52 8.78
C PHE A 371 -8.60 16.56 7.95
N LYS A 372 -9.36 17.32 7.15
CA LYS A 372 -8.78 18.41 6.34
C LYS A 372 -8.62 19.69 7.15
N ALA A 373 -9.48 19.86 8.13
CA ALA A 373 -9.43 20.94 9.11
C ALA A 373 -10.07 20.50 10.42
N ALA A 374 -9.77 21.25 11.50
CA ALA A 374 -10.48 21.14 12.77
C ALA A 374 -11.01 22.52 13.18
N VAL A 375 -12.28 22.61 13.57
CA VAL A 375 -12.90 23.85 14.05
C VAL A 375 -12.88 23.86 15.58
N LEU A 376 -12.24 24.88 16.15
CA LEU A 376 -11.90 24.97 17.56
C LEU A 376 -12.45 26.29 18.15
N PRO A 377 -13.58 26.29 18.89
CA PRO A 377 -14.06 27.53 19.55
C PRO A 377 -13.12 27.92 20.69
N LEU A 378 -12.62 29.15 20.72
CA LEU A 378 -11.73 29.63 21.78
C LEU A 378 -12.39 29.55 23.18
N SER A 379 -13.71 29.69 23.22
CA SER A 379 -14.55 29.60 24.41
C SER A 379 -15.84 28.81 24.10
N LYS A 380 -16.38 28.11 25.08
CA LYS A 380 -17.69 27.42 24.96
C LYS A 380 -18.85 28.36 24.54
N LYS A 381 -18.73 29.66 24.78
CA LYS A 381 -19.74 30.64 24.32
C LYS A 381 -19.78 30.75 22.80
N LEU A 382 -18.73 30.34 22.12
CA LEU A 382 -18.58 30.39 20.67
C LEU A 382 -18.87 29.02 20.00
N SER A 383 -19.27 28.00 20.78
CA SER A 383 -19.45 26.62 20.26
C SER A 383 -20.52 26.56 19.18
N ASP A 384 -21.65 27.26 19.33
CA ASP A 384 -22.72 27.26 18.32
C ASP A 384 -22.21 27.85 16.99
N LYS A 385 -21.49 28.98 17.06
CA LYS A 385 -20.89 29.60 15.88
C LYS A 385 -19.83 28.71 15.22
N ALA A 386 -19.02 28.04 16.01
CA ALA A 386 -18.02 27.10 15.52
C ALA A 386 -18.66 25.87 14.87
N GLU A 387 -19.73 25.36 15.44
CA GLU A 387 -20.50 24.25 14.88
C GLU A 387 -21.15 24.60 13.54
N ASP A 388 -21.69 25.82 13.40
CA ASP A 388 -22.22 26.33 12.13
C ASP A 388 -21.13 26.31 11.04
N ILE A 389 -19.91 26.77 11.38
CA ILE A 389 -18.79 26.79 10.46
C ILE A 389 -18.37 25.34 10.11
N ARG A 390 -18.27 24.45 11.11
CA ARG A 390 -17.98 23.04 10.89
C ARG A 390 -19.01 22.38 9.97
N ALA A 391 -20.30 22.60 10.23
CA ALA A 391 -21.40 22.03 9.45
C ALA A 391 -21.36 22.51 7.98
N GLU A 392 -21.02 23.78 7.74
CA GLU A 392 -20.86 24.28 6.37
C GLU A 392 -19.66 23.62 5.66
N LEU A 393 -18.49 23.53 6.31
CA LEU A 393 -17.30 22.91 5.75
C LEU A 393 -17.47 21.39 5.56
N ALA A 394 -18.24 20.72 6.43
CA ALA A 394 -18.50 19.29 6.36
C ALA A 394 -19.25 18.85 5.10
N LYS A 395 -19.87 19.76 4.37
CA LYS A 395 -20.44 19.47 3.05
C LYS A 395 -19.39 19.15 1.98
N TYR A 396 -18.14 19.52 2.21
CA TYR A 396 -17.04 19.42 1.24
C TYR A 396 -15.85 18.61 1.75
N PHE A 397 -15.60 18.63 3.08
CA PHE A 397 -14.44 18.06 3.71
C PHE A 397 -14.81 17.25 4.95
N ILE A 398 -13.95 16.31 5.33
CA ILE A 398 -14.02 15.70 6.66
C ILE A 398 -13.34 16.68 7.63
N VAL A 399 -14.12 17.21 8.58
CA VAL A 399 -13.73 18.27 9.51
C VAL A 399 -14.00 17.83 10.95
N ASP A 400 -12.99 17.95 11.80
CA ASP A 400 -13.11 17.69 13.24
C ASP A 400 -13.64 18.91 14.01
N PHE A 401 -14.15 18.66 15.22
CA PHE A 401 -14.59 19.68 16.16
C PHE A 401 -14.14 19.34 17.57
N ASP A 402 -13.43 20.27 18.22
CA ASP A 402 -12.96 20.05 19.59
C ASP A 402 -13.08 21.34 20.43
N GLU A 403 -13.83 21.24 21.52
CA GLU A 403 -13.99 22.31 22.51
C GLU A 403 -13.43 21.97 23.89
N THR A 404 -12.73 20.81 24.01
CA THR A 404 -12.31 20.26 25.31
C THR A 404 -10.90 20.68 25.70
N GLY A 405 -10.77 21.36 26.84
CA GLY A 405 -9.50 21.84 27.37
C GLY A 405 -9.01 23.16 26.76
N SER A 406 -7.76 23.54 27.00
CA SER A 406 -7.17 24.78 26.44
C SER A 406 -6.91 24.63 24.93
N ILE A 407 -6.90 25.77 24.23
CA ILE A 407 -6.66 25.84 22.79
C ILE A 407 -5.30 25.20 22.42
N GLY A 408 -4.26 25.42 23.20
CA GLY A 408 -2.95 24.81 22.97
C GLY A 408 -2.97 23.27 23.04
N LYS A 409 -3.73 22.68 23.99
CA LYS A 409 -3.91 21.23 24.07
C LYS A 409 -4.69 20.68 22.86
N ARG A 410 -5.65 21.44 22.34
CA ARG A 410 -6.42 21.06 21.16
C ARG A 410 -5.56 21.09 19.91
N TYR A 411 -4.71 22.12 19.73
CA TYR A 411 -3.72 22.14 18.65
C TYR A 411 -2.80 20.92 18.70
N ARG A 412 -2.27 20.57 19.88
CA ARG A 412 -1.41 19.38 20.03
C ARG A 412 -2.12 18.08 19.62
N ARG A 413 -3.39 17.91 19.97
CA ARG A 413 -4.17 16.73 19.54
C ARG A 413 -4.33 16.66 18.03
N GLN A 414 -4.56 17.82 17.38
CA GLN A 414 -4.67 17.90 15.92
C GLN A 414 -3.31 17.69 15.22
N ASP A 415 -2.23 18.21 15.79
CA ASP A 415 -0.88 17.98 15.30
C ASP A 415 -0.53 16.47 15.31
N GLU A 416 -0.86 15.74 16.38
CA GLU A 416 -0.61 14.31 16.54
C GLU A 416 -1.38 13.42 15.55
N ILE A 417 -2.52 13.87 15.05
CA ILE A 417 -3.32 13.12 14.07
C ILE A 417 -3.14 13.64 12.64
N GLY A 418 -2.31 14.66 12.46
CA GLY A 418 -1.91 15.16 11.16
C GLY A 418 -2.93 16.08 10.48
N THR A 419 -3.86 16.69 11.24
CA THR A 419 -4.79 17.68 10.70
C THR A 419 -4.02 18.94 10.23
N PRO A 420 -4.05 19.31 8.94
CA PRO A 420 -3.17 20.35 8.43
C PRO A 420 -3.58 21.76 8.87
N TYR A 421 -4.88 22.01 9.08
CA TYR A 421 -5.39 23.36 9.39
C TYR A 421 -6.31 23.33 10.60
N CYS A 422 -6.02 24.19 11.60
CA CYS A 422 -6.90 24.41 12.74
C CYS A 422 -7.58 25.78 12.60
N ILE A 423 -8.90 25.78 12.58
CA ILE A 423 -9.75 26.97 12.42
C ILE A 423 -10.24 27.37 13.79
N THR A 424 -9.67 28.44 14.37
CA THR A 424 -10.07 28.95 15.68
C THR A 424 -11.13 30.03 15.54
N VAL A 425 -12.27 29.82 16.19
CA VAL A 425 -13.36 30.79 16.32
C VAL A 425 -13.15 31.55 17.61
N ASP A 426 -12.90 32.84 17.53
CA ASP A 426 -12.63 33.76 18.66
C ASP A 426 -13.73 34.83 18.81
N PHE A 427 -13.60 35.72 19.78
CA PHE A 427 -14.58 36.74 20.03
C PHE A 427 -14.65 37.81 18.93
N ASP A 428 -13.56 38.05 18.22
CA ASP A 428 -13.52 39.02 17.11
C ASP A 428 -14.27 38.47 15.89
N THR A 429 -14.41 37.15 15.79
CA THR A 429 -15.18 36.47 14.72
C THR A 429 -16.62 36.96 14.60
N GLU A 430 -17.26 37.34 15.72
CA GLU A 430 -18.61 37.87 15.72
C GLU A 430 -18.70 39.28 15.12
N THR A 431 -17.58 40.01 15.14
CA THR A 431 -17.50 41.39 14.70
C THR A 431 -17.00 41.53 13.27
N ASP A 432 -15.94 40.80 12.93
CA ASP A 432 -15.24 40.93 11.63
C ASP A 432 -15.59 39.83 10.62
N GLY A 433 -16.32 38.78 11.07
CA GLY A 433 -16.67 37.63 10.22
C GLY A 433 -15.50 36.79 9.77
N CYS A 434 -14.35 36.88 10.47
CA CYS A 434 -13.14 36.15 10.19
C CYS A 434 -12.83 35.15 11.31
N VAL A 435 -12.08 34.13 10.97
CA VAL A 435 -11.53 33.14 11.90
C VAL A 435 -10.02 33.11 11.78
N THR A 436 -9.34 32.57 12.79
CA THR A 436 -7.89 32.36 12.73
C THR A 436 -7.61 30.95 12.24
N VAL A 437 -6.91 30.81 11.11
CA VAL A 437 -6.46 29.53 10.59
C VAL A 437 -4.98 29.34 10.96
N ARG A 438 -4.68 28.26 11.68
CA ARG A 438 -3.31 27.86 12.03
C ARG A 438 -2.87 26.72 11.12
N ASP A 439 -1.74 26.91 10.49
CA ASP A 439 -1.02 25.86 9.76
C ASP A 439 -0.28 24.94 10.75
N ARG A 440 -0.41 23.62 10.55
CA ARG A 440 0.22 22.60 11.41
C ARG A 440 1.74 22.66 11.34
N ASP A 441 2.30 22.79 10.15
CA ASP A 441 3.73 22.60 9.92
C ASP A 441 4.53 23.84 10.32
N THR A 442 4.07 25.03 9.96
CA THR A 442 4.72 26.29 10.29
C THR A 442 4.30 26.85 11.64
N MET A 443 3.15 26.42 12.19
CA MET A 443 2.45 27.01 13.35
C MET A 443 2.03 28.46 13.15
N GLU A 444 2.19 29.02 11.95
CA GLU A 444 1.74 30.37 11.62
C GLU A 444 0.20 30.45 11.61
N GLN A 445 -0.28 31.64 11.90
CA GLN A 445 -1.72 31.91 12.01
C GLN A 445 -2.07 33.11 11.14
N GLU A 446 -3.16 32.98 10.38
CA GLU A 446 -3.68 34.04 9.54
C GLU A 446 -5.20 34.24 9.74
N ARG A 447 -5.69 35.45 9.52
CA ARG A 447 -7.12 35.75 9.58
C ARG A 447 -7.75 35.51 8.20
N VAL A 448 -8.76 34.63 8.16
CA VAL A 448 -9.49 34.26 6.94
C VAL A 448 -10.98 34.51 7.12
N LYS A 449 -11.65 35.10 6.14
CA LYS A 449 -13.10 35.30 6.19
C LYS A 449 -13.79 33.94 6.16
N ILE A 450 -14.85 33.79 6.93
CA ILE A 450 -15.68 32.58 6.96
C ILE A 450 -16.19 32.21 5.56
N SER A 451 -16.57 33.20 4.76
CA SER A 451 -17.02 33.01 3.37
C SER A 451 -15.97 32.40 2.45
N ASP A 452 -14.70 32.59 2.75
CA ASP A 452 -13.59 32.25 1.87
C ASP A 452 -12.93 30.92 2.30
N LEU A 453 -13.30 30.36 3.47
CA LEU A 453 -12.69 29.15 4.04
C LEU A 453 -12.71 27.95 3.10
N LYS A 454 -13.82 27.74 2.37
CA LYS A 454 -13.91 26.63 1.42
C LYS A 454 -12.85 26.74 0.34
N ALA A 455 -12.77 27.89 -0.32
CA ALA A 455 -11.80 28.12 -1.40
C ALA A 455 -10.35 28.06 -0.88
N TYR A 456 -10.12 28.65 0.31
CA TYR A 456 -8.82 28.59 0.99
C TYR A 456 -8.35 27.15 1.25
N LEU A 457 -9.23 26.28 1.75
CA LEU A 457 -8.92 24.88 2.00
C LEU A 457 -8.77 24.10 0.69
N GLU A 458 -9.62 24.34 -0.30
CA GLU A 458 -9.53 23.67 -1.61
C GLU A 458 -8.17 23.91 -2.27
N GLU A 459 -7.67 25.15 -2.25
CA GLU A 459 -6.38 25.50 -2.81
C GLU A 459 -5.20 24.78 -2.12
N LYS A 460 -5.27 24.65 -0.78
CA LYS A 460 -4.19 24.08 0.04
C LYS A 460 -4.22 22.55 0.17
N ILE A 461 -5.38 21.92 -0.05
CA ILE A 461 -5.55 20.47 0.06
C ILE A 461 -5.33 19.78 -1.29
N TYR A 462 -5.31 20.53 -2.37
CA TYR A 462 -5.21 20.00 -3.73
C TYR A 462 -3.95 19.12 -3.90
N PHE A 463 -4.16 17.99 -4.61
CA PHE A 463 -3.11 17.07 -5.05
C PHE A 463 -3.29 16.75 -6.53
#